data_55a2c846a60b6bb16e97a5f1f186eb03
#
_entry.id   55a2c846a60b6bb16e97a5f1f186eb03
#
_cell.length_a   1.000
_cell.length_b   1.000
_cell.length_c   1.000
_cell.angle_alpha   90.00
_cell.angle_beta   90.00
_cell.angle_gamma   90.00
#
_symmetry.space_group_name_H-M   'P 1'
#
loop_
_entity.id
_entity.type
_entity.pdbx_description
1 polymer ?
#
loop_
_entity_poly.entity_id
_entity_poly.type
_entity_poly.pdbx_seq_one_letter_code
_entity_poly.pdbx_strand_id
1 'polypeptide(L)'
;MAKTLEQTIGQLIIAGFKESTITPKSDIVRYIKNYNISGVILYDEDMENKRNKTRNVISQHQLQNLTKGLQDSSDNPLLISIDQEGGKVNRLKKKYGFPDFPSWNEIGFIDDVQNTKQYSELLGNCLNDVGINLNYAPVLDLDLSLIHI
;
A
#
# COMPACT_ATOMS: atom_id res chain seq x y z
N MET A 1 -29.09 -3.48 9.15
CA MET A 1 -28.93 -4.38 10.31
C MET A 1 -27.81 -3.85 11.18
N ALA A 2 -27.86 -4.05 12.51
CA ALA A 2 -26.73 -3.72 13.39
C ALA A 2 -25.55 -4.63 13.09
N LYS A 3 -24.32 -4.07 13.10
CA LYS A 3 -23.09 -4.84 12.95
C LYS A 3 -22.89 -5.77 14.17
N THR A 4 -22.38 -6.97 13.94
CA THR A 4 -21.97 -7.86 15.05
C THR A 4 -20.71 -7.32 15.75
N LEU A 5 -20.38 -7.86 16.93
CA LEU A 5 -19.14 -7.49 17.62
C LEU A 5 -17.91 -7.80 16.75
N GLU A 6 -17.88 -8.98 16.11
CA GLU A 6 -16.80 -9.40 15.20
C GLU A 6 -16.64 -8.42 14.03
N GLN A 7 -17.74 -8.00 13.40
CA GLN A 7 -17.73 -7.03 12.32
C GLN A 7 -17.28 -5.63 12.79
N THR A 8 -17.56 -5.28 14.04
CA THR A 8 -17.09 -4.03 14.64
C THR A 8 -15.58 -4.08 14.91
N ILE A 9 -15.09 -5.19 15.44
CA ILE A 9 -13.66 -5.44 15.65
C ILE A 9 -12.92 -5.46 14.31
N GLY A 10 -13.50 -6.10 13.28
CA GLY A 10 -12.92 -6.14 11.93
C GLY A 10 -12.61 -4.75 11.38
N GLN A 11 -13.41 -3.74 11.69
CA GLN A 11 -13.17 -2.35 11.26
C GLN A 11 -11.92 -1.71 11.90
N LEU A 12 -11.27 -2.35 12.84
CA LEU A 12 -10.00 -1.91 13.43
C LEU A 12 -8.79 -2.60 12.78
N ILE A 13 -9.02 -3.47 11.78
CA ILE A 13 -7.99 -4.34 11.21
C ILE A 13 -7.71 -3.95 9.75
N ILE A 14 -6.44 -3.71 9.44
CA ILE A 14 -5.88 -3.69 8.09
C ILE A 14 -5.01 -4.94 7.96
N ALA A 15 -5.30 -5.80 6.97
CA ALA A 15 -4.66 -7.10 6.81
C ALA A 15 -3.75 -7.16 5.59
N GLY A 16 -2.57 -7.76 5.75
CA GLY A 16 -1.69 -8.13 4.63
C GLY A 16 -2.09 -9.48 4.03
N PHE A 17 -1.78 -9.69 2.75
CA PHE A 17 -2.00 -10.95 2.04
C PHE A 17 -0.90 -11.17 0.98
N LYS A 18 -0.83 -12.37 0.39
CA LYS A 18 0.32 -12.74 -0.48
C LYS A 18 0.01 -12.72 -1.97
N GLU A 19 -1.25 -12.83 -2.36
CA GLU A 19 -1.66 -13.02 -3.75
C GLU A 19 -1.54 -11.71 -4.56
N SER A 20 -1.17 -11.84 -5.82
CA SER A 20 -1.20 -10.75 -6.82
C SER A 20 -2.52 -10.68 -7.59
N THR A 21 -3.34 -11.71 -7.47
CA THR A 21 -4.70 -11.78 -8.02
C THR A 21 -5.61 -12.43 -6.98
N ILE A 22 -6.88 -12.02 -6.96
CA ILE A 22 -7.84 -12.57 -6.02
C ILE A 22 -9.00 -13.24 -6.74
N THR A 23 -9.62 -14.19 -6.05
CA THR A 23 -10.84 -14.88 -6.44
C THR A 23 -11.82 -14.86 -5.28
N PRO A 24 -13.09 -15.19 -5.49
CA PRO A 24 -14.05 -15.31 -4.39
C PRO A 24 -13.64 -16.32 -3.28
N LYS A 25 -12.66 -17.20 -3.58
CA LYS A 25 -12.14 -18.21 -2.64
C LYS A 25 -10.86 -17.75 -1.90
N SER A 26 -10.28 -16.62 -2.28
CA SER A 26 -9.08 -16.08 -1.62
C SER A 26 -9.37 -15.75 -0.16
N ASP A 27 -8.41 -16.02 0.72
CA ASP A 27 -8.55 -15.78 2.15
C ASP A 27 -8.82 -14.31 2.46
N ILE A 28 -8.16 -13.40 1.76
CA ILE A 28 -8.39 -11.97 1.96
C ILE A 28 -9.84 -11.56 1.63
N VAL A 29 -10.44 -12.13 0.58
CA VAL A 29 -11.85 -11.88 0.22
C VAL A 29 -12.78 -12.44 1.31
N ARG A 30 -12.44 -13.59 1.87
CA ARG A 30 -13.17 -14.16 3.01
C ARG A 30 -13.07 -13.27 4.25
N TYR A 31 -11.91 -12.69 4.54
CA TYR A 31 -11.74 -11.77 5.67
C TYR A 31 -12.53 -10.47 5.48
N ILE A 32 -12.53 -9.89 4.28
CA ILE A 32 -13.33 -8.72 3.93
C ILE A 32 -14.81 -9.00 4.18
N LYS A 33 -15.35 -10.10 3.64
CA LYS A 33 -16.79 -10.42 3.69
C LYS A 33 -17.26 -10.87 5.07
N ASN A 34 -16.53 -11.77 5.72
CA ASN A 34 -17.00 -12.40 6.96
C ASN A 34 -16.71 -11.54 8.20
N TYR A 35 -15.55 -10.88 8.23
CA TYR A 35 -15.11 -10.10 9.40
C TYR A 35 -15.21 -8.59 9.19
N ASN A 36 -15.58 -8.13 7.97
CA ASN A 36 -15.75 -6.72 7.67
C ASN A 36 -14.49 -5.91 8.04
N ILE A 37 -13.29 -6.41 7.69
CA ILE A 37 -12.03 -5.69 7.94
C ILE A 37 -12.05 -4.33 7.25
N SER A 38 -11.38 -3.32 7.85
CA SER A 38 -11.38 -1.96 7.34
C SER A 38 -10.51 -1.77 6.11
N GLY A 39 -9.48 -2.60 5.94
CA GLY A 39 -8.55 -2.41 4.83
C GLY A 39 -7.56 -3.53 4.65
N VAL A 40 -6.72 -3.32 3.64
CA VAL A 40 -5.61 -4.19 3.29
C VAL A 40 -4.34 -3.38 3.11
N ILE A 41 -3.18 -4.02 3.34
CA ILE A 41 -1.87 -3.45 3.05
C ILE A 41 -1.15 -4.27 1.98
N LEU A 42 -0.61 -3.57 0.98
CA LEU A 42 0.04 -4.15 -0.18
C LEU A 42 1.57 -4.12 -0.04
N TYR A 43 2.21 -5.19 -0.49
CA TYR A 43 3.66 -5.32 -0.55
C TYR A 43 4.10 -5.79 -1.95
N ASP A 44 5.29 -5.40 -2.37
CA ASP A 44 5.86 -5.83 -3.64
C ASP A 44 6.61 -7.16 -3.53
N GLU A 45 7.24 -7.45 -2.40
CA GLU A 45 8.08 -8.62 -2.19
C GLU A 45 7.73 -9.40 -0.92
N ASP A 46 7.89 -10.73 -0.97
CA ASP A 46 7.73 -11.61 0.19
C ASP A 46 9.08 -11.76 0.92
N MET A 47 9.24 -11.05 2.04
CA MET A 47 10.45 -11.05 2.84
C MET A 47 10.71 -12.38 3.56
N GLU A 48 9.70 -13.22 3.77
CA GLU A 48 9.85 -14.53 4.42
C GLU A 48 10.49 -15.56 3.49
N ASN A 49 10.21 -15.46 2.19
CA ASN A 49 10.78 -16.33 1.17
C ASN A 49 11.88 -15.60 0.39
N LYS A 50 13.13 -15.75 0.79
CA LYS A 50 14.33 -15.15 0.15
C LYS A 50 14.52 -15.45 -1.35
N ARG A 51 13.55 -16.09 -2.00
CA ARG A 51 13.56 -16.47 -3.44
C ARG A 51 12.73 -15.54 -4.29
N ASN A 52 12.83 -14.21 -4.14
CA ASN A 52 12.27 -13.20 -5.06
C ASN A 52 10.82 -13.47 -5.53
N LYS A 53 9.94 -13.85 -4.61
CA LYS A 53 8.51 -13.94 -4.95
C LYS A 53 7.89 -12.56 -4.83
N THR A 54 7.43 -12.03 -5.95
CA THR A 54 6.53 -10.89 -5.97
C THR A 54 5.27 -11.22 -5.17
N ARG A 55 4.76 -10.25 -4.42
CA ARG A 55 3.46 -10.36 -3.73
C ARG A 55 2.37 -9.67 -4.54
N ASN A 56 1.93 -8.54 -4.06
CA ASN A 56 0.74 -7.88 -4.59
C ASN A 56 1.02 -7.02 -5.84
N VAL A 57 2.29 -6.62 -6.08
CA VAL A 57 2.65 -5.68 -7.15
C VAL A 57 3.48 -6.38 -8.23
N ILE A 58 2.95 -6.44 -9.46
CA ILE A 58 3.63 -7.02 -10.65
C ILE A 58 3.70 -6.01 -11.79
N SER A 59 2.64 -5.23 -12.00
CA SER A 59 2.56 -4.15 -12.98
C SER A 59 1.43 -3.19 -12.61
N GLN A 60 1.39 -2.01 -13.23
CA GLN A 60 0.31 -1.04 -13.01
C GLN A 60 -1.07 -1.64 -13.32
N HIS A 61 -1.23 -2.25 -14.49
CA HIS A 61 -2.50 -2.84 -14.91
C HIS A 61 -2.95 -4.00 -13.99
N GLN A 62 -2.01 -4.88 -13.57
CA GLN A 62 -2.34 -5.95 -12.63
C GLN A 62 -2.79 -5.36 -11.29
N LEU A 63 -2.10 -4.32 -10.80
CA LEU A 63 -2.42 -3.69 -9.53
C LEU A 63 -3.79 -3.00 -9.55
N GLN A 64 -4.14 -2.30 -10.65
CA GLN A 64 -5.48 -1.74 -10.85
C GLN A 64 -6.58 -2.82 -10.78
N ASN A 65 -6.36 -3.97 -11.42
CA ASN A 65 -7.31 -5.07 -11.36
C ASN A 65 -7.43 -5.67 -9.95
N LEU A 66 -6.32 -5.79 -9.24
CA LEU A 66 -6.30 -6.27 -7.86
C LEU A 66 -7.06 -5.34 -6.92
N THR A 67 -6.75 -4.04 -6.93
CA THR A 67 -7.39 -3.04 -6.06
C THR A 67 -8.87 -2.91 -6.36
N LYS A 68 -9.25 -2.90 -7.64
CA LYS A 68 -10.65 -2.94 -8.04
C LYS A 68 -11.35 -4.19 -7.51
N GLY A 69 -10.77 -5.37 -7.67
CA GLY A 69 -11.37 -6.62 -7.17
C GLY A 69 -11.51 -6.64 -5.65
N LEU A 70 -10.57 -6.03 -4.92
CA LEU A 70 -10.66 -5.87 -3.46
C LEU A 70 -11.83 -4.96 -3.08
N GLN A 71 -11.97 -3.78 -3.71
CA GLN A 71 -13.09 -2.87 -3.49
C GLN A 71 -14.43 -3.54 -3.82
N ASP A 72 -14.51 -4.23 -4.96
CA ASP A 72 -15.74 -4.95 -5.40
C ASP A 72 -16.11 -6.10 -4.45
N SER A 73 -15.17 -6.54 -3.60
CA SER A 73 -15.40 -7.61 -2.61
C SER A 73 -15.93 -7.09 -1.28
N SER A 74 -15.99 -5.78 -1.08
CA SER A 74 -16.43 -5.13 0.16
C SER A 74 -17.72 -4.36 -0.03
N ASP A 75 -18.64 -4.45 0.93
CA ASP A 75 -19.85 -3.65 0.96
C ASP A 75 -19.62 -2.19 1.43
N ASN A 76 -18.45 -1.91 2.00
CA ASN A 76 -18.06 -0.59 2.46
C ASN A 76 -16.77 -0.15 1.75
N PRO A 77 -16.49 1.15 1.64
CA PRO A 77 -15.19 1.62 1.16
C PRO A 77 -14.04 0.97 1.94
N LEU A 78 -13.16 0.28 1.23
CA LEU A 78 -12.01 -0.42 1.81
C LEU A 78 -10.78 0.48 1.78
N LEU A 79 -10.04 0.56 2.87
CA LEU A 79 -8.72 1.18 2.87
C LEU A 79 -7.73 0.25 2.15
N ILE A 80 -7.19 0.69 1.04
CA ILE A 80 -6.12 -0.01 0.33
C ILE A 80 -4.84 0.76 0.56
N SER A 81 -3.96 0.18 1.36
CA SER A 81 -2.78 0.88 1.88
C SER A 81 -1.45 0.31 1.37
N ILE A 82 -0.42 1.12 1.45
CA ILE A 82 0.95 0.78 1.04
C ILE A 82 1.97 1.62 1.82
N ASP A 83 3.20 1.09 1.96
CA ASP A 83 4.38 1.85 2.42
C ASP A 83 5.16 2.35 1.19
N GLN A 84 4.70 3.40 0.54
CA GLN A 84 5.38 3.98 -0.60
C GLN A 84 6.13 5.24 -0.15
N GLU A 85 7.34 5.05 0.35
CA GLU A 85 8.20 6.13 0.86
C GLU A 85 9.15 6.68 -0.21
N GLY A 86 9.49 5.87 -1.20
CA GLY A 86 10.61 6.11 -2.11
C GLY A 86 11.96 5.64 -1.54
N GLY A 87 13.05 5.75 -2.31
CA GLY A 87 14.35 5.28 -1.89
C GLY A 87 14.36 3.78 -1.53
N LYS A 88 14.69 3.45 -0.28
CA LYS A 88 14.81 2.05 0.18
C LYS A 88 13.46 1.37 0.39
N VAL A 89 12.46 2.11 0.86
CA VAL A 89 11.08 1.60 1.08
C VAL A 89 10.20 2.04 -0.08
N ASN A 90 10.38 1.37 -1.18
CA ASN A 90 9.72 1.67 -2.45
C ASN A 90 9.04 0.40 -2.98
N ARG A 91 7.70 0.37 -2.99
CA ARG A 91 6.91 -0.76 -3.46
C ARG A 91 6.54 -0.62 -4.93
N LEU A 92 6.31 0.62 -5.39
CA LEU A 92 5.99 0.95 -6.77
C LEU A 92 7.28 1.21 -7.55
N LYS A 93 8.01 0.12 -7.86
CA LYS A 93 9.32 0.17 -8.49
C LYS A 93 9.23 0.38 -10.00
N LYS A 94 10.28 0.96 -10.58
CA LYS A 94 10.43 1.14 -12.04
C LYS A 94 10.28 -0.17 -12.82
N LYS A 95 10.73 -1.29 -12.27
CA LYS A 95 10.57 -2.63 -12.88
C LYS A 95 9.11 -3.06 -13.04
N TYR A 96 8.17 -2.43 -12.34
CA TYR A 96 6.73 -2.66 -12.44
C TYR A 96 6.01 -1.62 -13.30
N GLY A 97 6.76 -0.71 -13.94
CA GLY A 97 6.22 0.33 -14.82
C GLY A 97 5.92 1.67 -14.13
N PHE A 98 6.34 1.87 -12.89
CA PHE A 98 6.17 3.13 -12.16
C PHE A 98 7.36 4.08 -12.38
N PRO A 99 7.21 5.39 -12.11
CA PRO A 99 8.32 6.31 -12.02
C PRO A 99 9.35 5.90 -10.98
N ASP A 100 10.53 6.48 -11.05
CA ASP A 100 11.51 6.37 -9.98
C ASP A 100 11.16 7.35 -8.87
N PHE A 101 11.10 6.87 -7.64
CA PHE A 101 10.73 7.66 -6.47
C PHE A 101 11.93 7.83 -5.55
N PRO A 102 12.54 9.03 -5.48
CA PRO A 102 13.60 9.33 -4.53
C PRO A 102 13.07 9.24 -3.08
N SER A 103 13.98 9.12 -2.13
CA SER A 103 13.63 9.15 -0.71
C SER A 103 13.22 10.57 -0.26
N TRP A 104 12.43 10.66 0.80
CA TRP A 104 12.09 11.95 1.42
C TRP A 104 13.33 12.70 1.94
N ASN A 105 14.36 11.97 2.33
CA ASN A 105 15.64 12.56 2.70
C ASN A 105 16.31 13.28 1.51
N GLU A 106 16.29 12.66 0.32
CA GLU A 106 16.80 13.31 -0.91
C GLU A 106 15.97 14.54 -1.30
N ILE A 107 14.65 14.45 -1.17
CA ILE A 107 13.75 15.61 -1.40
C ILE A 107 14.04 16.73 -0.40
N GLY A 108 14.25 16.40 0.88
CA GLY A 108 14.60 17.35 1.93
C GLY A 108 15.94 18.05 1.69
N PHE A 109 16.93 17.35 1.15
CA PHE A 109 18.22 17.96 0.80
C PHE A 109 18.13 18.99 -0.34
N ILE A 110 17.12 18.88 -1.21
CA ILE A 110 16.89 19.88 -2.27
C ILE A 110 16.38 21.20 -1.66
N ASP A 111 15.72 21.14 -0.49
CA ASP A 111 15.18 22.28 0.26
C ASP A 111 14.33 23.24 -0.59
N ASP A 112 13.49 22.69 -1.47
CA ASP A 112 12.59 23.40 -2.36
C ASP A 112 11.14 22.91 -2.18
N VAL A 113 10.29 23.79 -1.67
CA VAL A 113 8.87 23.53 -1.42
C VAL A 113 8.11 23.18 -2.72
N GLN A 114 8.46 23.81 -3.85
CA GLN A 114 7.80 23.51 -5.13
C GLN A 114 8.18 22.14 -5.65
N ASN A 115 9.44 21.74 -5.49
CA ASN A 115 9.91 20.39 -5.81
C ASN A 115 9.18 19.35 -4.94
N THR A 116 9.12 19.60 -3.64
CA THR A 116 8.40 18.73 -2.69
C THR A 116 6.93 18.57 -3.06
N LYS A 117 6.26 19.66 -3.45
CA LYS A 117 4.88 19.63 -3.91
C LYS A 117 4.71 18.80 -5.17
N GLN A 118 5.53 19.05 -6.20
CA GLN A 118 5.47 18.32 -7.47
C GLN A 118 5.71 16.82 -7.26
N TYR A 119 6.67 16.46 -6.44
CA TYR A 119 6.93 15.08 -6.07
C TYR A 119 5.75 14.43 -5.37
N SER A 120 5.15 15.12 -4.40
CA SER A 120 3.98 14.63 -3.67
C SER A 120 2.76 14.44 -4.59
N GLU A 121 2.54 15.37 -5.53
CA GLU A 121 1.49 15.27 -6.54
C GLU A 121 1.71 14.07 -7.48
N LEU A 122 2.95 13.88 -7.96
CA LEU A 122 3.31 12.73 -8.80
C LEU A 122 3.04 11.42 -8.06
N LEU A 123 3.51 11.30 -6.82
CA LEU A 123 3.31 10.12 -6.00
C LEU A 123 1.82 9.86 -5.74
N GLY A 124 1.08 10.90 -5.33
CA GLY A 124 -0.35 10.82 -5.06
C GLY A 124 -1.14 10.37 -6.30
N ASN A 125 -0.83 10.92 -7.46
CA ASN A 125 -1.47 10.52 -8.72
C ASN A 125 -1.16 9.05 -9.06
N CYS A 126 0.09 8.61 -8.93
CA CYS A 126 0.46 7.21 -9.18
C CYS A 126 -0.29 6.24 -8.25
N LEU A 127 -0.48 6.60 -6.99
CA LEU A 127 -1.26 5.80 -6.04
C LEU A 127 -2.74 5.76 -6.42
N ASN A 128 -3.32 6.91 -6.71
CA ASN A 128 -4.71 7.03 -7.12
C ASN A 128 -5.02 6.24 -8.40
N ASP A 129 -4.13 6.33 -9.39
CA ASP A 129 -4.28 5.65 -10.68
C ASP A 129 -4.37 4.13 -10.54
N VAL A 130 -3.77 3.57 -9.51
CA VAL A 130 -3.82 2.13 -9.22
C VAL A 130 -4.79 1.79 -8.06
N GLY A 131 -5.64 2.73 -7.65
CA GLY A 131 -6.69 2.50 -6.65
C GLY A 131 -6.20 2.35 -5.21
N ILE A 132 -5.00 2.84 -4.89
CA ILE A 132 -4.49 2.91 -3.52
C ILE A 132 -4.95 4.23 -2.90
N ASN A 133 -5.58 4.18 -1.72
CA ASN A 133 -6.21 5.33 -1.08
C ASN A 133 -5.63 5.67 0.32
N LEU A 134 -4.61 4.93 0.76
CA LEU A 134 -3.89 5.21 2.00
C LEU A 134 -2.39 4.94 1.81
N ASN A 135 -1.54 5.91 2.14
CA ASN A 135 -0.09 5.73 2.13
C ASN A 135 0.50 6.01 3.52
N TYR A 136 1.36 5.12 4.00
CA TYR A 136 2.09 5.30 5.27
C TYR A 136 3.39 6.11 5.05
N ALA A 137 3.29 7.22 4.34
CA ALA A 137 4.36 8.17 4.05
C ALA A 137 3.78 9.61 4.09
N PRO A 138 4.62 10.65 4.26
CA PRO A 138 6.08 10.61 4.38
C PRO A 138 6.58 10.10 5.72
N VAL A 139 7.83 9.59 5.75
CA VAL A 139 8.54 9.29 6.98
C VAL A 139 8.89 10.59 7.69
N LEU A 140 8.53 10.71 8.96
CA LEU A 140 8.79 11.87 9.80
C LEU A 140 9.81 11.57 10.91
N ASP A 141 10.57 10.48 10.76
CA ASP A 141 11.57 10.06 11.72
C ASP A 141 12.71 11.10 11.81
N LEU A 142 13.17 11.34 13.02
CA LEU A 142 14.35 12.16 13.24
C LEU A 142 15.61 11.35 12.91
N ASP A 143 16.58 11.97 12.24
CA ASP A 143 17.91 11.40 12.06
C ASP A 143 18.69 11.44 13.40
N LEU A 144 18.39 10.49 14.26
CA LEU A 144 19.04 10.30 15.56
C LEU A 144 20.30 9.45 15.38
N SER A 145 21.28 9.95 14.64
CA SER A 145 22.49 9.23 14.23
C SER A 145 23.33 8.65 15.40
N LEU A 146 23.04 9.02 16.64
CA LEU A 146 23.86 8.67 17.80
C LEU A 146 23.14 7.79 18.83
N ILE A 147 21.84 7.60 18.71
CA ILE A 147 21.07 6.77 19.65
C ILE A 147 20.28 5.78 18.81
N HIS A 148 20.91 4.70 18.46
CA HIS A 148 20.20 3.57 17.90
C HIS A 148 19.43 2.87 19.01
N ILE A 149 18.16 2.98 18.91
CA ILE A 149 17.25 2.15 19.68
C ILE A 149 17.16 0.79 18.98
#